data_a42344f9c019f05ec55d4b0105fcd340
#
_entry.id   a42344f9c019f05ec55d4b0105fcd340
#
_cell.length_a   1.000
_cell.length_b   1.000
_cell.length_c   1.000
_cell.angle_alpha   90.00
_cell.angle_beta   90.00
_cell.angle_gamma   90.00
#
_symmetry.space_group_name_H-M   'P 1'
#
loop_
_entity.id
_entity.type
_entity.pdbx_description
1 polymer ?
#
loop_
_entity_poly.entity_id
_entity_poly.type
_entity_poly.pdbx_seq_one_letter_code
_entity_poly.pdbx_strand_id
1 'polypeptide(L)'
;MLRKSKVFDCLKQMCQTVSIKQIMEGYEGVNAADLAAVLQMDRANVSKELNRLVQEKVVVKVIGRPVYYFDAKILQELSKTRLEQYEVTTLKNSIRMQETIGTDAFLHVIGSDGSLKTVIKKAKAAMIYPPFGLHTLLIGPTGVGKTMFAEIMYRYAKEHGVLGEDAKFIVFNCAEYADNPQLLLGQLFGYVKGAYTGAEKTNDGLVEQARDGVLFLDEIHRLPPEGQEMLFMLMDRNEYRRLGAKENSTARTLIIAATTENVESSLLQTFLRRIPMTITMPALHERTIKERYELIEKFFAQEYNQVMIPIQVHNKVMRSLLSYDCKGNIGQLKADIRLLCANGFLESKMKGYDEIRITTSILQDHIYRGLLNAEKMQEIEKNLPLHEEYILYDQTTSEENYDEKFSDIYHEISRKLIGYERRGYSIAEANSFIRRYIEQYMETLSDRITDEHEDMDMLHKIIPIHIYHAVEVALSLAEQRLSCHFSKKICVAMAMHVSAIAEHKRDTYEINDGIYKVMREILMNMRQPEKYAIFWKWNWI
;
A
#
# COMPACT_ATOMS: atom_id res chain seq x y z
N MET A 1 -47.56 -13.54 16.15
CA MET A 1 -46.31 -13.17 15.43
C MET A 1 -46.64 -12.80 14.00
N LEU A 2 -46.21 -11.65 13.51
CA LEU A 2 -46.42 -11.22 12.13
C LEU A 2 -45.70 -12.19 11.18
N ARG A 3 -46.29 -12.54 10.03
CA ARG A 3 -45.69 -13.46 9.02
C ARG A 3 -44.26 -13.08 8.65
N LYS A 4 -43.97 -11.80 8.57
CA LYS A 4 -42.66 -11.22 8.31
C LYS A 4 -41.58 -11.64 9.34
N SER A 5 -41.91 -11.59 10.64
CA SER A 5 -40.99 -12.02 11.71
C SER A 5 -40.63 -13.50 11.58
N LYS A 6 -41.61 -14.38 11.31
CA LYS A 6 -41.34 -15.81 11.12
C LYS A 6 -40.39 -16.11 9.94
N VAL A 7 -40.57 -15.38 8.82
CA VAL A 7 -39.71 -15.53 7.62
C VAL A 7 -38.31 -15.06 7.92
N PHE A 8 -38.15 -13.93 8.62
CA PHE A 8 -36.84 -13.38 8.98
C PHE A 8 -36.10 -14.26 9.99
N ASP A 9 -36.77 -14.74 11.04
CA ASP A 9 -36.16 -15.59 12.07
C ASP A 9 -35.67 -16.92 11.48
N CYS A 10 -36.43 -17.52 10.56
CA CYS A 10 -36.05 -18.72 9.86
C CYS A 10 -34.85 -18.49 8.93
N LEU A 11 -34.84 -17.40 8.13
CA LEU A 11 -33.70 -17.02 7.29
C LEU A 11 -32.44 -16.80 8.13
N LYS A 12 -32.56 -16.06 9.23
CA LYS A 12 -31.45 -15.78 10.13
C LYS A 12 -30.85 -17.05 10.71
N GLN A 13 -31.69 -18.01 11.15
CA GLN A 13 -31.25 -19.28 11.69
C GLN A 13 -30.47 -20.10 10.64
N MET A 14 -30.93 -20.11 9.37
CA MET A 14 -30.24 -20.80 8.28
C MET A 14 -28.91 -20.13 7.91
N CYS A 15 -28.81 -18.80 8.04
CA CYS A 15 -27.58 -18.05 7.76
C CYS A 15 -26.53 -18.17 8.89
N GLN A 16 -26.94 -18.41 10.15
CA GLN A 16 -26.02 -18.49 11.30
C GLN A 16 -24.97 -19.61 11.20
N THR A 17 -25.27 -20.67 10.47
CA THR A 17 -24.36 -21.83 10.32
C THR A 17 -23.38 -21.67 9.16
N VAL A 18 -23.48 -20.59 8.40
CA VAL A 18 -22.68 -20.36 7.18
C VAL A 18 -21.36 -19.70 7.55
N SER A 19 -20.26 -20.28 7.06
CA SER A 19 -18.91 -19.76 7.22
C SER A 19 -18.46 -18.93 6.00
N ILE A 20 -17.47 -18.04 6.19
CA ILE A 20 -16.83 -17.30 5.09
C ILE A 20 -16.33 -18.27 4.00
N LYS A 21 -15.73 -19.40 4.40
CA LYS A 21 -15.19 -20.40 3.47
C LYS A 21 -16.27 -20.92 2.52
N GLN A 22 -17.46 -21.22 3.00
CA GLN A 22 -18.58 -21.69 2.17
C GLN A 22 -19.04 -20.63 1.17
N ILE A 23 -19.08 -19.34 1.56
CA ILE A 23 -19.41 -18.24 0.63
C ILE A 23 -18.31 -18.10 -0.43
N MET A 24 -17.04 -18.23 -0.08
CA MET A 24 -15.94 -18.19 -1.03
C MET A 24 -15.94 -19.39 -1.99
N GLU A 25 -16.45 -20.55 -1.54
CA GLU A 25 -16.66 -21.77 -2.35
C GLU A 25 -17.91 -21.69 -3.25
N GLY A 26 -18.70 -20.60 -3.17
CA GLY A 26 -19.85 -20.35 -4.05
C GLY A 26 -21.23 -20.50 -3.41
N TYR A 27 -21.33 -20.49 -2.09
CA TYR A 27 -22.64 -20.42 -1.42
C TYR A 27 -23.24 -19.03 -1.57
N GLU A 28 -24.46 -18.93 -2.14
CA GLU A 28 -25.11 -17.68 -2.49
C GLU A 28 -26.29 -17.30 -1.56
N GLY A 29 -26.59 -18.12 -0.57
CA GLY A 29 -27.69 -17.87 0.39
C GLY A 29 -28.84 -18.87 0.28
N VAL A 30 -29.96 -18.49 0.85
CA VAL A 30 -31.19 -19.32 0.95
C VAL A 30 -32.20 -18.82 -0.07
N ASN A 31 -32.81 -19.71 -0.85
CA ASN A 31 -33.88 -19.33 -1.79
C ASN A 31 -35.27 -19.34 -1.13
N ALA A 32 -36.21 -18.65 -1.73
CA ALA A 32 -37.58 -18.52 -1.20
C ALA A 32 -38.35 -19.85 -1.18
N ALA A 33 -37.96 -20.86 -1.98
CA ALA A 33 -38.62 -22.17 -2.00
C ALA A 33 -38.20 -23.02 -0.78
N ASP A 34 -36.92 -22.98 -0.40
CA ASP A 34 -36.42 -23.69 0.77
C ASP A 34 -37.06 -23.16 2.06
N LEU A 35 -37.14 -21.81 2.19
CA LEU A 35 -37.84 -21.19 3.33
C LEU A 35 -39.33 -21.50 3.37
N ALA A 36 -39.99 -21.53 2.21
CA ALA A 36 -41.39 -21.89 2.10
C ALA A 36 -41.68 -23.33 2.57
N ALA A 37 -40.79 -24.25 2.20
CA ALA A 37 -40.87 -25.65 2.64
C ALA A 37 -40.72 -25.80 4.16
N VAL A 38 -39.74 -25.12 4.77
CA VAL A 38 -39.50 -25.18 6.22
C VAL A 38 -40.66 -24.54 7.00
N LEU A 39 -41.19 -23.39 6.51
CA LEU A 39 -42.26 -22.65 7.20
C LEU A 39 -43.64 -23.16 6.88
N GLN A 40 -43.80 -24.13 6.00
CA GLN A 40 -45.10 -24.62 5.46
C GLN A 40 -45.97 -23.45 4.96
N MET A 41 -45.36 -22.52 4.21
CA MET A 41 -46.01 -21.35 3.67
C MET A 41 -45.93 -21.36 2.14
N ASP A 42 -46.85 -20.61 1.51
CA ASP A 42 -46.78 -20.41 0.05
C ASP A 42 -45.53 -19.60 -0.33
N ARG A 43 -44.81 -20.06 -1.39
CA ARG A 43 -43.57 -19.45 -1.88
C ARG A 43 -43.76 -17.98 -2.26
N ALA A 44 -44.92 -17.60 -2.85
CA ALA A 44 -45.17 -16.24 -3.25
C ALA A 44 -45.25 -15.30 -2.05
N ASN A 45 -45.85 -15.77 -0.96
CA ASN A 45 -45.94 -15.03 0.30
C ASN A 45 -44.55 -14.86 0.94
N VAL A 46 -43.75 -15.90 0.98
CA VAL A 46 -42.35 -15.85 1.49
C VAL A 46 -41.51 -14.87 0.67
N SER A 47 -41.57 -14.95 -0.66
CA SER A 47 -40.83 -14.05 -1.55
C SER A 47 -41.27 -12.59 -1.37
N LYS A 48 -42.54 -12.32 -1.15
CA LYS A 48 -43.07 -10.95 -0.87
C LYS A 48 -42.50 -10.39 0.42
N GLU A 49 -42.46 -11.18 1.50
CA GLU A 49 -41.91 -10.73 2.78
C GLU A 49 -40.37 -10.56 2.71
N LEU A 50 -39.66 -11.44 2.00
CA LEU A 50 -38.19 -11.29 1.78
C LEU A 50 -37.86 -10.00 1.01
N ASN A 51 -38.60 -9.68 -0.05
CA ASN A 51 -38.40 -8.42 -0.78
C ASN A 51 -38.71 -7.17 0.08
N ARG A 52 -39.65 -7.25 1.00
CA ARG A 52 -39.88 -6.19 2.01
C ARG A 52 -38.68 -6.03 2.95
N LEU A 53 -38.09 -7.13 3.42
CA LEU A 53 -36.93 -7.12 4.28
C LEU A 53 -35.70 -6.57 3.56
N VAL A 54 -35.59 -6.76 2.24
CA VAL A 54 -34.53 -6.15 1.41
C VAL A 54 -34.72 -4.61 1.35
N GLN A 55 -35.97 -4.13 1.15
CA GLN A 55 -36.26 -2.69 1.16
C GLN A 55 -35.97 -2.05 2.52
N GLU A 56 -36.17 -2.79 3.61
CA GLU A 56 -35.83 -2.36 4.98
C GLU A 56 -34.36 -2.49 5.33
N LYS A 57 -33.53 -2.94 4.36
CA LYS A 57 -32.07 -3.12 4.52
C LYS A 57 -31.66 -4.11 5.62
N VAL A 58 -32.49 -5.12 5.88
CA VAL A 58 -32.24 -6.18 6.88
C VAL A 58 -31.79 -7.49 6.22
N VAL A 59 -32.09 -7.64 4.92
CA VAL A 59 -31.75 -8.81 4.12
C VAL A 59 -31.04 -8.38 2.84
N VAL A 60 -30.01 -9.10 2.45
CA VAL A 60 -29.31 -8.96 1.16
C VAL A 60 -29.92 -9.92 0.17
N LYS A 61 -30.19 -9.44 -1.05
CA LYS A 61 -30.71 -10.22 -2.17
C LYS A 61 -29.61 -10.45 -3.19
N VAL A 62 -29.39 -11.70 -3.54
CA VAL A 62 -28.49 -12.10 -4.61
C VAL A 62 -29.30 -12.30 -5.88
N ILE A 63 -29.01 -11.48 -6.89
CA ILE A 63 -29.72 -11.45 -8.16
C ILE A 63 -29.24 -12.61 -9.02
N GLY A 64 -30.12 -13.55 -9.33
CA GLY A 64 -29.78 -14.74 -10.12
C GLY A 64 -31.01 -15.57 -10.48
N ARG A 65 -30.82 -16.74 -11.03
CA ARG A 65 -31.85 -17.77 -11.25
C ARG A 65 -31.35 -19.10 -10.70
N PRO A 66 -31.81 -19.47 -9.48
CA PRO A 66 -32.80 -18.81 -8.61
C PRO A 66 -32.25 -17.57 -7.89
N VAL A 67 -33.14 -16.75 -7.29
CA VAL A 67 -32.80 -15.63 -6.42
C VAL A 67 -32.53 -16.16 -5.01
N TYR A 68 -31.45 -15.71 -4.38
CA TYR A 68 -31.08 -16.06 -3.02
C TYR A 68 -31.16 -14.87 -2.08
N TYR A 69 -31.27 -15.14 -0.79
CA TYR A 69 -31.36 -14.14 0.26
C TYR A 69 -30.43 -14.51 1.42
N PHE A 70 -29.85 -13.50 2.05
CA PHE A 70 -28.94 -13.67 3.19
C PHE A 70 -29.18 -12.61 4.25
N ASP A 71 -29.03 -12.94 5.54
CA ASP A 71 -29.16 -11.97 6.62
C ASP A 71 -28.04 -10.91 6.53
N ALA A 72 -28.45 -9.62 6.47
CA ALA A 72 -27.51 -8.52 6.27
C ALA A 72 -26.58 -8.34 7.47
N LYS A 73 -27.06 -8.57 8.70
CA LYS A 73 -26.26 -8.43 9.91
C LYS A 73 -25.21 -9.53 10.01
N ILE A 74 -25.61 -10.78 9.74
CA ILE A 74 -24.67 -11.91 9.71
C ILE A 74 -23.62 -11.70 8.61
N LEU A 75 -24.03 -11.21 7.44
CA LEU A 75 -23.08 -10.89 6.37
C LEU A 75 -22.12 -9.77 6.77
N GLN A 76 -22.61 -8.74 7.48
CA GLN A 76 -21.77 -7.68 8.02
C GLN A 76 -20.81 -8.20 9.11
N GLU A 77 -21.26 -9.10 9.98
CA GLU A 77 -20.41 -9.74 11.00
C GLU A 77 -19.34 -10.63 10.38
N LEU A 78 -19.70 -11.42 9.36
CA LEU A 78 -18.77 -12.26 8.61
C LEU A 78 -17.78 -11.42 7.77
N SER A 79 -18.30 -10.40 7.08
CA SER A 79 -17.49 -9.53 6.23
C SER A 79 -16.76 -8.43 7.03
N LYS A 80 -17.09 -8.21 8.30
CA LYS A 80 -16.62 -7.12 9.18
C LYS A 80 -16.81 -5.71 8.57
N THR A 81 -17.72 -5.52 7.60
CA THR A 81 -17.98 -4.24 6.89
C THR A 81 -19.44 -3.87 6.92
N ARG A 82 -19.71 -2.57 6.87
CA ARG A 82 -21.05 -2.04 6.65
C ARG A 82 -21.44 -2.20 5.18
N LEU A 83 -22.56 -2.87 4.92
CA LEU A 83 -23.06 -3.08 3.55
C LEU A 83 -23.54 -1.75 2.95
N GLU A 84 -23.04 -1.41 1.78
CA GLU A 84 -23.51 -0.25 0.99
C GLU A 84 -24.66 -0.64 0.06
N GLN A 85 -24.67 -1.88 -0.43
CA GLN A 85 -25.68 -2.40 -1.35
C GLN A 85 -26.37 -3.62 -0.76
N TYR A 86 -27.68 -3.70 -0.91
CA TYR A 86 -28.52 -4.79 -0.43
C TYR A 86 -29.07 -5.66 -1.58
N GLU A 87 -28.76 -5.34 -2.82
CA GLU A 87 -28.94 -6.18 -3.98
C GLU A 87 -27.58 -6.37 -4.67
N VAL A 88 -27.11 -7.60 -4.76
CA VAL A 88 -25.77 -7.96 -5.23
C VAL A 88 -25.85 -9.09 -6.26
N THR A 89 -24.83 -9.25 -7.07
CA THR A 89 -24.76 -10.36 -8.04
C THR A 89 -24.25 -11.64 -7.42
N THR A 90 -23.37 -11.55 -6.41
CA THR A 90 -22.85 -12.70 -5.62
C THR A 90 -22.53 -12.24 -4.20
N LEU A 91 -22.69 -13.11 -3.19
CA LEU A 91 -22.24 -12.84 -1.81
C LEU A 91 -20.72 -12.71 -1.72
N LYS A 92 -20.01 -13.44 -2.57
CA LYS A 92 -18.56 -13.41 -2.66
C LYS A 92 -18.02 -11.99 -2.93
N ASN A 93 -18.71 -11.20 -3.77
CA ASN A 93 -18.32 -9.81 -4.03
C ASN A 93 -18.48 -8.91 -2.80
N SER A 94 -19.49 -9.17 -1.96
CA SER A 94 -19.70 -8.42 -0.71
C SER A 94 -18.63 -8.70 0.35
N ILE A 95 -17.99 -9.88 0.31
CA ILE A 95 -16.87 -10.27 1.19
C ILE A 95 -15.53 -9.84 0.57
N ARG A 96 -15.35 -10.01 -0.74
CA ARG A 96 -14.13 -9.58 -1.45
C ARG A 96 -13.86 -8.08 -1.36
N MET A 97 -14.88 -7.23 -1.22
CA MET A 97 -14.65 -5.81 -0.94
C MET A 97 -13.85 -5.55 0.33
N GLN A 98 -13.69 -6.52 1.24
CA GLN A 98 -12.90 -6.38 2.46
C GLN A 98 -11.48 -6.90 2.38
N GLU A 99 -11.26 -7.99 1.64
CA GLU A 99 -9.89 -8.41 1.33
C GLU A 99 -9.18 -7.34 0.48
N THR A 100 -9.96 -6.54 -0.28
CA THR A 100 -9.45 -5.42 -1.08
C THR A 100 -9.19 -4.14 -0.28
N ILE A 101 -9.81 -3.95 0.89
CA ILE A 101 -9.51 -2.79 1.76
C ILE A 101 -8.19 -3.00 2.53
N GLY A 102 -7.72 -4.28 2.67
CA GLY A 102 -6.43 -4.62 3.27
C GLY A 102 -5.23 -4.66 2.30
N THR A 103 -5.46 -4.71 0.99
CA THR A 103 -4.40 -4.89 -0.03
C THR A 103 -4.54 -3.92 -1.19
N ASP A 104 -4.54 -2.62 -0.94
CA ASP A 104 -4.41 -1.64 -2.01
C ASP A 104 -2.93 -1.56 -2.42
N ALA A 105 -2.59 -2.11 -3.59
CA ALA A 105 -1.23 -2.11 -4.13
C ALA A 105 -0.55 -0.73 -4.13
N PHE A 106 -1.33 0.36 -4.09
CA PHE A 106 -0.80 1.72 -4.03
C PHE A 106 -0.52 2.21 -2.60
N LEU A 107 -0.96 1.52 -1.54
CA LEU A 107 -0.75 1.98 -0.15
C LEU A 107 0.74 2.12 0.21
N HIS A 108 1.56 1.22 -0.32
CA HIS A 108 3.00 1.18 -0.03
C HIS A 108 3.85 2.02 -0.98
N VAL A 109 3.21 2.85 -1.82
CA VAL A 109 3.92 3.74 -2.74
C VAL A 109 4.32 5.00 -2.01
N ILE A 110 5.62 5.26 -1.88
CA ILE A 110 6.13 6.48 -1.28
C ILE A 110 5.57 7.69 -2.05
N GLY A 111 4.93 8.60 -1.33
CA GLY A 111 4.23 9.75 -1.91
C GLY A 111 2.76 9.50 -2.26
N SER A 112 2.17 8.39 -1.84
CA SER A 112 0.76 8.06 -2.12
C SER A 112 -0.23 9.11 -1.59
N ASP A 113 0.05 9.71 -0.46
CA ASP A 113 -0.74 10.81 0.13
C ASP A 113 -0.17 12.21 -0.21
N GLY A 114 0.97 12.24 -0.88
CA GLY A 114 1.72 13.45 -1.26
C GLY A 114 1.71 13.72 -2.76
N SER A 115 2.90 13.78 -3.35
CA SER A 115 3.11 14.14 -4.77
C SER A 115 2.43 13.21 -5.76
N LEU A 116 2.24 11.93 -5.41
CA LEU A 116 1.61 10.93 -6.26
C LEU A 116 0.10 10.78 -6.04
N LYS A 117 -0.52 11.47 -5.10
CA LYS A 117 -1.94 11.33 -4.77
C LYS A 117 -2.87 11.46 -5.99
N THR A 118 -2.68 12.50 -6.79
CA THR A 118 -3.47 12.72 -8.01
C THR A 118 -3.15 11.69 -9.11
N VAL A 119 -1.89 11.32 -9.24
CA VAL A 119 -1.39 10.30 -10.16
C VAL A 119 -2.03 8.95 -9.86
N ILE A 120 -2.01 8.53 -8.60
CA ILE A 120 -2.62 7.28 -8.11
C ILE A 120 -4.14 7.28 -8.30
N LYS A 121 -4.82 8.41 -8.02
CA LYS A 121 -6.27 8.52 -8.25
C LYS A 121 -6.63 8.27 -9.72
N LYS A 122 -5.87 8.84 -10.66
CA LYS A 122 -6.05 8.58 -12.10
C LYS A 122 -5.77 7.13 -12.46
N ALA A 123 -4.69 6.54 -11.93
CA ALA A 123 -4.32 5.15 -12.19
C ALA A 123 -5.39 4.17 -11.71
N LYS A 124 -5.89 4.36 -10.49
CA LYS A 124 -7.01 3.57 -9.95
C LYS A 124 -8.25 3.65 -10.83
N ALA A 125 -8.65 4.88 -11.21
CA ALA A 125 -9.80 5.08 -12.08
C ALA A 125 -9.63 4.39 -13.43
N ALA A 126 -8.43 4.44 -14.03
CA ALA A 126 -8.13 3.76 -15.28
C ALA A 126 -8.26 2.23 -15.15
N MET A 127 -7.74 1.66 -14.04
CA MET A 127 -7.71 0.21 -13.88
C MET A 127 -9.08 -0.41 -13.58
N ILE A 128 -9.93 0.27 -12.80
CA ILE A 128 -11.27 -0.26 -12.44
C ILE A 128 -12.37 0.06 -13.47
N TYR A 129 -12.07 0.81 -14.53
CA TYR A 129 -13.08 1.21 -15.52
C TYR A 129 -13.60 -0.01 -16.31
N PRO A 130 -14.93 -0.25 -16.32
CA PRO A 130 -15.49 -1.40 -17.03
C PRO A 130 -15.39 -1.24 -18.56
N PRO A 131 -15.27 -2.32 -19.33
CA PRO A 131 -15.28 -3.73 -18.89
C PRO A 131 -13.89 -4.30 -18.59
N PHE A 132 -12.79 -3.65 -18.96
CA PHE A 132 -11.43 -4.22 -18.91
C PHE A 132 -10.34 -3.18 -18.62
N GLY A 133 -10.68 -2.10 -17.91
CA GLY A 133 -9.79 -0.97 -17.70
C GLY A 133 -9.70 -0.02 -18.90
N LEU A 134 -8.91 1.04 -18.77
CA LEU A 134 -8.60 2.02 -19.83
C LEU A 134 -7.14 1.92 -20.24
N HIS A 135 -6.89 1.89 -21.55
CA HIS A 135 -5.54 2.06 -22.07
C HIS A 135 -4.93 3.35 -21.51
N THR A 136 -3.68 3.27 -21.02
CA THR A 136 -3.06 4.34 -20.24
C THR A 136 -1.69 4.69 -20.81
N LEU A 137 -1.38 5.98 -20.87
CA LEU A 137 -0.05 6.50 -21.22
C LEU A 137 0.60 7.13 -19.99
N LEU A 138 1.75 6.61 -19.58
CA LEU A 138 2.60 7.15 -18.53
C LEU A 138 3.66 8.07 -19.15
N ILE A 139 3.67 9.35 -18.76
CA ILE A 139 4.64 10.33 -19.23
C ILE A 139 5.53 10.73 -18.05
N GLY A 140 6.81 10.88 -18.29
CA GLY A 140 7.74 11.40 -17.27
C GLY A 140 9.19 11.09 -17.58
N PRO A 141 10.13 11.82 -16.96
CA PRO A 141 11.56 11.64 -17.21
C PRO A 141 12.04 10.21 -16.96
N THR A 142 13.22 9.90 -17.49
CA THR A 142 13.87 8.61 -17.22
C THR A 142 14.12 8.45 -15.71
N GLY A 143 13.91 7.22 -15.20
CA GLY A 143 14.22 6.88 -13.81
C GLY A 143 13.20 7.32 -12.76
N VAL A 144 12.01 7.85 -13.12
CA VAL A 144 10.97 8.22 -12.14
C VAL A 144 10.15 7.03 -11.63
N GLY A 145 10.33 5.83 -12.22
CA GLY A 145 9.65 4.59 -11.80
C GLY A 145 8.39 4.24 -12.60
N LYS A 146 8.29 4.64 -13.89
CA LYS A 146 7.14 4.34 -14.77
C LYS A 146 6.82 2.84 -14.83
N THR A 147 7.82 1.98 -15.03
CA THR A 147 7.65 0.52 -15.12
C THR A 147 7.12 -0.08 -13.81
N MET A 148 7.69 0.33 -12.66
CA MET A 148 7.22 -0.09 -11.34
C MET A 148 5.77 0.38 -11.11
N PHE A 149 5.45 1.60 -11.51
CA PHE A 149 4.10 2.14 -11.36
C PHE A 149 3.08 1.37 -12.21
N ALA A 150 3.43 0.99 -13.44
CA ALA A 150 2.61 0.14 -14.31
C ALA A 150 2.39 -1.26 -13.70
N GLU A 151 3.42 -1.84 -13.06
CA GLU A 151 3.29 -3.11 -12.35
C GLU A 151 2.32 -3.01 -11.16
N ILE A 152 2.37 -1.91 -10.40
CA ILE A 152 1.42 -1.65 -9.32
C ILE A 152 0.00 -1.47 -9.86
N MET A 153 -0.17 -0.78 -11.00
CA MET A 153 -1.46 -0.68 -11.69
C MET A 153 -2.03 -2.06 -12.06
N TYR A 154 -1.20 -2.94 -12.59
CA TYR A 154 -1.59 -4.32 -12.91
C TYR A 154 -2.01 -5.10 -11.67
N ARG A 155 -1.23 -5.03 -10.57
CA ARG A 155 -1.58 -5.69 -9.28
C ARG A 155 -2.93 -5.17 -8.77
N TYR A 156 -3.12 -3.86 -8.80
CA TYR A 156 -4.38 -3.24 -8.40
C TYR A 156 -5.58 -3.73 -9.23
N ALA A 157 -5.42 -3.89 -10.55
CA ALA A 157 -6.46 -4.42 -11.43
C ALA A 157 -6.80 -5.91 -11.12
N LYS A 158 -5.80 -6.72 -10.74
CA LYS A 158 -6.00 -8.10 -10.27
C LYS A 158 -6.73 -8.14 -8.94
N GLU A 159 -6.29 -7.37 -7.96
CA GLU A 159 -6.91 -7.27 -6.63
C GLU A 159 -8.40 -6.89 -6.73
N HIS A 160 -8.76 -6.06 -7.72
CA HIS A 160 -10.15 -5.63 -7.93
C HIS A 160 -10.94 -6.52 -8.90
N GLY A 161 -10.37 -7.65 -9.33
CA GLY A 161 -11.04 -8.62 -10.19
C GLY A 161 -11.34 -8.14 -11.61
N VAL A 162 -10.71 -7.04 -12.07
CA VAL A 162 -10.79 -6.56 -13.45
C VAL A 162 -9.99 -7.48 -14.38
N LEU A 163 -8.85 -7.95 -13.88
CA LEU A 163 -8.00 -8.96 -14.52
C LEU A 163 -8.15 -10.30 -13.79
N GLY A 164 -8.13 -11.40 -14.55
CA GLY A 164 -8.17 -12.76 -14.00
C GLY A 164 -6.90 -13.12 -13.23
N GLU A 165 -6.96 -14.19 -12.43
CA GLU A 165 -5.80 -14.69 -11.67
C GLU A 165 -4.62 -15.07 -12.58
N ASP A 166 -4.92 -15.65 -13.76
CA ASP A 166 -3.91 -16.07 -14.76
C ASP A 166 -3.46 -14.94 -15.68
N ALA A 167 -4.00 -13.72 -15.53
CA ALA A 167 -3.61 -12.57 -16.32
C ALA A 167 -2.11 -12.29 -16.18
N LYS A 168 -1.42 -12.07 -17.30
CA LYS A 168 0.02 -11.81 -17.34
C LYS A 168 0.31 -10.32 -17.45
N PHE A 169 1.43 -9.91 -16.87
CA PHE A 169 2.04 -8.60 -17.09
C PHE A 169 3.27 -8.79 -17.97
N ILE A 170 3.16 -8.41 -19.24
CA ILE A 170 4.24 -8.55 -20.22
C ILE A 170 4.88 -7.19 -20.44
N VAL A 171 6.19 -7.13 -20.27
CA VAL A 171 7.00 -5.91 -20.45
C VAL A 171 7.75 -5.97 -21.76
N PHE A 172 7.69 -4.90 -22.54
CA PHE A 172 8.45 -4.75 -23.78
C PHE A 172 9.03 -3.34 -23.87
N ASN A 173 10.34 -3.26 -24.05
CA ASN A 173 11.03 -1.99 -24.26
C ASN A 173 11.24 -1.78 -25.78
N CYS A 174 10.52 -0.81 -26.35
CA CYS A 174 10.60 -0.51 -27.78
C CYS A 174 11.99 0.01 -28.21
N ALA A 175 12.77 0.58 -27.29
CA ALA A 175 14.09 1.11 -27.60
C ALA A 175 15.13 0.01 -27.91
N GLU A 176 14.97 -1.19 -27.36
CA GLU A 176 15.92 -2.31 -27.59
C GLU A 176 15.96 -2.76 -29.05
N TYR A 177 14.89 -2.51 -29.80
CA TYR A 177 14.73 -2.95 -31.19
C TYR A 177 14.53 -1.78 -32.17
N ALA A 178 14.78 -0.54 -31.74
CA ALA A 178 14.50 0.65 -32.54
C ALA A 178 15.22 0.69 -33.89
N ASP A 179 16.42 0.10 -33.96
CA ASP A 179 17.23 0.03 -35.19
C ASP A 179 16.75 -1.05 -36.17
N ASN A 180 15.83 -1.94 -35.76
CA ASN A 180 15.29 -3.00 -36.62
C ASN A 180 13.76 -3.08 -36.49
N PRO A 181 13.00 -2.25 -37.24
CA PRO A 181 11.56 -2.19 -37.15
C PRO A 181 10.85 -3.54 -37.47
N GLN A 182 11.38 -4.35 -38.35
CA GLN A 182 10.78 -5.66 -38.70
C GLN A 182 10.91 -6.63 -37.50
N LEU A 183 12.08 -6.66 -36.84
CA LEU A 183 12.28 -7.48 -35.68
C LEU A 183 11.39 -7.01 -34.51
N LEU A 184 11.29 -5.69 -34.29
CA LEU A 184 10.42 -5.10 -33.29
C LEU A 184 8.97 -5.53 -33.50
N LEU A 185 8.43 -5.33 -34.71
CA LEU A 185 7.07 -5.72 -35.04
C LEU A 185 6.85 -7.24 -34.97
N GLY A 186 7.86 -8.03 -35.37
CA GLY A 186 7.84 -9.49 -35.25
C GLY A 186 7.79 -10.00 -33.82
N GLN A 187 8.49 -9.35 -32.89
CA GLN A 187 8.44 -9.67 -31.48
C GLN A 187 7.07 -9.28 -30.88
N LEU A 188 6.59 -8.09 -31.21
CA LEU A 188 5.36 -7.56 -30.64
C LEU A 188 4.10 -8.29 -31.14
N PHE A 189 3.95 -8.44 -32.44
CA PHE A 189 2.74 -8.98 -33.07
C PHE A 189 2.88 -10.44 -33.55
N GLY A 190 4.10 -10.97 -33.54
CA GLY A 190 4.38 -12.31 -34.07
C GLY A 190 4.50 -12.34 -35.60
N TYR A 191 4.83 -13.50 -36.13
CA TYR A 191 4.99 -13.73 -37.58
C TYR A 191 4.63 -15.16 -37.96
N VAL A 192 4.19 -15.33 -39.20
CA VAL A 192 3.99 -16.66 -39.77
C VAL A 192 5.25 -17.15 -40.49
N LYS A 193 5.36 -18.46 -40.67
CA LYS A 193 6.46 -19.06 -41.44
C LYS A 193 6.58 -18.41 -42.82
N GLY A 194 7.80 -17.97 -43.19
CA GLY A 194 8.06 -17.31 -44.47
C GLY A 194 7.76 -15.81 -44.51
N ALA A 195 7.44 -15.17 -43.38
CA ALA A 195 7.17 -13.73 -43.29
C ALA A 195 8.37 -12.86 -43.68
N TYR A 196 9.59 -13.35 -43.42
CA TYR A 196 10.85 -12.73 -43.80
C TYR A 196 11.96 -13.79 -43.92
N THR A 197 13.13 -13.41 -44.44
CA THR A 197 14.27 -14.30 -44.64
C THR A 197 14.74 -14.83 -43.26
N GLY A 198 14.61 -16.13 -43.01
CA GLY A 198 14.92 -16.77 -41.75
C GLY A 198 13.72 -17.11 -40.84
N ALA A 199 12.49 -16.75 -41.25
CA ALA A 199 11.28 -17.14 -40.52
C ALA A 199 10.90 -18.62 -40.84
N GLU A 200 11.63 -19.55 -40.23
CA GLU A 200 11.44 -21.01 -40.44
C GLU A 200 10.19 -21.56 -39.75
N LYS A 201 9.73 -20.93 -38.66
CA LYS A 201 8.57 -21.32 -37.85
C LYS A 201 7.68 -20.11 -37.60
N THR A 202 6.41 -20.37 -37.37
CA THR A 202 5.48 -19.35 -36.85
C THR A 202 5.83 -19.04 -35.39
N ASN A 203 5.81 -17.78 -35.01
CA ASN A 203 6.02 -17.30 -33.66
C ASN A 203 4.84 -16.45 -33.18
N ASP A 204 4.36 -16.72 -31.98
CA ASP A 204 3.34 -15.91 -31.34
C ASP A 204 4.00 -14.67 -30.74
N GLY A 205 3.44 -13.49 -31.04
CA GLY A 205 3.95 -12.23 -30.52
C GLY A 205 3.59 -12.01 -29.04
N LEU A 206 4.18 -10.96 -28.48
CA LEU A 206 3.90 -10.56 -27.09
C LEU A 206 2.44 -10.15 -26.87
N VAL A 207 1.77 -9.63 -27.89
CA VAL A 207 0.32 -9.34 -27.85
C VAL A 207 -0.49 -10.61 -27.52
N GLU A 208 -0.15 -11.74 -28.14
CA GLU A 208 -0.81 -13.02 -27.85
C GLU A 208 -0.50 -13.53 -26.45
N GLN A 209 0.76 -13.38 -26.01
CA GLN A 209 1.17 -13.78 -24.66
C GLN A 209 0.53 -12.94 -23.55
N ALA A 210 0.17 -11.67 -23.86
CA ALA A 210 -0.51 -10.74 -22.96
C ALA A 210 -2.06 -10.83 -23.07
N ARG A 211 -2.59 -11.84 -23.75
CA ARG A 211 -4.03 -12.06 -23.88
C ARG A 211 -4.72 -12.09 -22.51
N ASP A 212 -5.80 -11.33 -22.38
CA ASP A 212 -6.57 -11.14 -21.15
C ASP A 212 -5.74 -10.62 -19.95
N GLY A 213 -4.58 -10.01 -20.25
CA GLY A 213 -3.65 -9.41 -19.30
C GLY A 213 -3.26 -7.99 -19.69
N VAL A 214 -2.05 -7.59 -19.29
CA VAL A 214 -1.46 -6.27 -19.54
C VAL A 214 -0.22 -6.40 -20.40
N LEU A 215 -0.14 -5.57 -21.45
CA LEU A 215 1.08 -5.34 -22.22
C LEU A 215 1.61 -3.94 -21.87
N PHE A 216 2.74 -3.90 -21.18
CA PHE A 216 3.47 -2.68 -20.86
C PHE A 216 4.52 -2.40 -21.95
N LEU A 217 4.37 -1.25 -22.62
CA LEU A 217 5.24 -0.80 -23.69
C LEU A 217 6.09 0.38 -23.20
N ASP A 218 7.36 0.12 -22.87
CA ASP A 218 8.26 1.20 -22.49
C ASP A 218 8.87 1.87 -23.71
N GLU A 219 9.16 3.16 -23.60
CA GLU A 219 9.67 4.03 -24.67
C GLU A 219 8.87 3.89 -25.99
N ILE A 220 7.55 3.98 -25.87
CA ILE A 220 6.59 3.80 -26.99
C ILE A 220 6.88 4.69 -28.20
N HIS A 221 7.51 5.85 -27.99
CA HIS A 221 7.92 6.76 -29.07
C HIS A 221 8.94 6.14 -30.05
N ARG A 222 9.61 5.04 -29.65
CA ARG A 222 10.50 4.27 -30.51
C ARG A 222 9.78 3.28 -31.42
N LEU A 223 8.47 3.09 -31.21
CA LEU A 223 7.66 2.24 -32.08
C LEU A 223 7.43 2.93 -33.43
N PRO A 224 7.75 2.28 -34.54
CA PRO A 224 7.56 2.86 -35.86
C PRO A 224 6.06 3.12 -36.15
N PRO A 225 5.73 4.05 -37.08
CA PRO A 225 4.35 4.39 -37.42
C PRO A 225 3.45 3.20 -37.71
N GLU A 226 3.95 2.21 -38.45
CA GLU A 226 3.21 0.97 -38.79
C GLU A 226 2.85 0.19 -37.50
N GLY A 227 3.75 0.14 -36.53
CA GLY A 227 3.52 -0.50 -35.21
C GLY A 227 2.49 0.25 -34.39
N GLN A 228 2.49 1.58 -34.45
CA GLN A 228 1.48 2.41 -33.77
C GLN A 228 0.09 2.20 -34.41
N GLU A 229 0.00 2.04 -35.74
CA GLU A 229 -1.25 1.72 -36.44
C GLU A 229 -1.75 0.31 -36.08
N MET A 230 -0.87 -0.67 -35.97
CA MET A 230 -1.24 -2.03 -35.54
C MET A 230 -1.75 -2.05 -34.10
N LEU A 231 -1.12 -1.32 -33.19
CA LEU A 231 -1.61 -1.15 -31.81
C LEU A 231 -2.95 -0.43 -31.75
N PHE A 232 -3.17 0.54 -32.64
CA PHE A 232 -4.47 1.21 -32.77
C PHE A 232 -5.59 0.20 -33.07
N MET A 233 -5.39 -0.72 -34.02
CA MET A 233 -6.38 -1.77 -34.33
C MET A 233 -6.63 -2.69 -33.14
N LEU A 234 -5.56 -3.04 -32.40
CA LEU A 234 -5.66 -3.84 -31.19
C LEU A 234 -6.50 -3.14 -30.11
N MET A 235 -6.24 -1.86 -29.85
CA MET A 235 -6.98 -1.07 -28.83
C MET A 235 -8.44 -0.82 -29.21
N ASP A 236 -8.73 -0.62 -30.49
CA ASP A 236 -10.08 -0.25 -31.00
C ASP A 236 -10.98 -1.47 -31.20
N ARG A 237 -10.43 -2.60 -31.67
CA ARG A 237 -11.20 -3.77 -32.14
C ARG A 237 -10.77 -5.09 -31.47
N ASN A 238 -9.76 -5.08 -30.63
CA ASN A 238 -9.09 -6.28 -30.12
C ASN A 238 -8.53 -7.18 -31.26
N GLU A 239 -8.19 -6.57 -32.40
CA GLU A 239 -7.67 -7.27 -33.59
C GLU A 239 -6.23 -6.85 -33.86
N TYR A 240 -5.40 -7.79 -34.26
CA TYR A 240 -4.05 -7.55 -34.73
C TYR A 240 -3.70 -8.52 -35.86
N ARG A 241 -2.64 -8.23 -36.63
CA ARG A 241 -2.18 -9.10 -37.68
C ARG A 241 -0.73 -9.50 -37.46
N ARG A 242 -0.46 -10.80 -37.54
CA ARG A 242 0.94 -11.30 -37.52
C ARG A 242 1.62 -10.91 -38.82
N LEU A 243 2.93 -10.66 -38.80
CA LEU A 243 3.68 -10.35 -40.01
C LEU A 243 3.57 -11.50 -41.02
N GLY A 244 3.28 -11.16 -42.24
CA GLY A 244 3.06 -12.13 -43.34
C GLY A 244 1.73 -12.88 -43.30
N ALA A 245 0.88 -12.68 -42.29
CA ALA A 245 -0.44 -13.31 -42.22
C ALA A 245 -1.46 -12.59 -43.14
N LYS A 246 -2.40 -13.36 -43.72
CA LYS A 246 -3.52 -12.82 -44.50
C LYS A 246 -4.72 -12.46 -43.63
N GLU A 247 -4.89 -13.14 -42.51
CA GLU A 247 -6.05 -13.01 -41.63
C GLU A 247 -5.67 -12.27 -40.36
N ASN A 248 -6.65 -11.58 -39.76
CA ASN A 248 -6.50 -10.95 -38.47
C ASN A 248 -6.65 -12.01 -37.36
N SER A 249 -5.88 -11.84 -36.28
CA SER A 249 -6.04 -12.54 -35.02
C SER A 249 -6.72 -11.59 -34.01
N THR A 250 -7.34 -12.15 -33.00
CA THR A 250 -7.98 -11.36 -31.92
C THR A 250 -7.30 -11.59 -30.61
N ALA A 251 -7.01 -10.52 -29.87
CA ALA A 251 -6.52 -10.60 -28.49
C ALA A 251 -7.06 -9.41 -27.70
N ARG A 252 -7.71 -9.67 -26.58
CA ARG A 252 -8.08 -8.63 -25.63
C ARG A 252 -6.88 -8.38 -24.71
N THR A 253 -6.31 -7.18 -24.78
CA THR A 253 -5.09 -6.84 -24.02
C THR A 253 -5.19 -5.40 -23.55
N LEU A 254 -4.95 -5.17 -22.26
CA LEU A 254 -4.86 -3.83 -21.69
C LEU A 254 -3.47 -3.26 -21.97
N ILE A 255 -3.41 -2.13 -22.68
CA ILE A 255 -2.15 -1.46 -23.02
C ILE A 255 -1.85 -0.41 -21.95
N ILE A 256 -0.66 -0.50 -21.34
CA ILE A 256 -0.05 0.57 -20.57
C ILE A 256 1.23 0.96 -21.31
N ALA A 257 1.27 2.16 -21.87
CA ALA A 257 2.43 2.66 -22.60
C ALA A 257 3.19 3.68 -21.74
N ALA A 258 4.49 3.79 -21.93
CA ALA A 258 5.33 4.79 -21.26
C ALA A 258 6.24 5.52 -22.24
N THR A 259 6.48 6.80 -21.98
CA THR A 259 7.39 7.63 -22.79
C THR A 259 8.12 8.67 -21.93
N THR A 260 9.31 9.03 -22.37
CA THR A 260 10.11 10.14 -21.83
C THR A 260 10.01 11.41 -22.69
N GLU A 261 9.50 11.25 -23.92
CA GLU A 261 9.46 12.33 -24.93
C GLU A 261 8.15 13.13 -24.89
N ASN A 262 8.17 14.25 -25.58
CA ASN A 262 6.96 15.03 -25.83
C ASN A 262 6.01 14.23 -26.71
N VAL A 263 4.82 13.96 -26.19
CA VAL A 263 3.80 13.09 -26.80
C VAL A 263 3.32 13.61 -28.15
N GLU A 264 3.17 14.93 -28.29
CA GLU A 264 2.62 15.57 -29.50
C GLU A 264 3.56 15.49 -30.70
N SER A 265 4.87 15.47 -30.43
CA SER A 265 5.89 15.42 -31.50
C SER A 265 6.34 14.01 -31.87
N SER A 266 6.14 13.03 -31.00
CA SER A 266 6.74 11.69 -31.13
C SER A 266 5.75 10.56 -31.41
N LEU A 267 4.45 10.80 -31.22
CA LEU A 267 3.40 9.80 -31.42
C LEU A 267 2.35 10.27 -32.41
N LEU A 268 1.78 9.32 -33.16
CA LEU A 268 0.69 9.62 -34.10
C LEU A 268 -0.55 10.14 -33.35
N GLN A 269 -1.16 11.18 -33.86
CA GLN A 269 -2.39 11.76 -33.31
C GLN A 269 -3.55 10.75 -33.26
N THR A 270 -3.59 9.84 -34.21
CA THR A 270 -4.56 8.74 -34.29
C THR A 270 -4.38 7.75 -33.15
N PHE A 271 -3.14 7.45 -32.77
CA PHE A 271 -2.78 6.60 -31.64
C PHE A 271 -3.16 7.25 -30.30
N LEU A 272 -2.80 8.55 -30.13
CA LEU A 272 -3.09 9.30 -28.90
C LEU A 272 -4.58 9.39 -28.59
N ARG A 273 -5.43 9.53 -29.62
CA ARG A 273 -6.89 9.59 -29.44
C ARG A 273 -7.49 8.30 -28.87
N ARG A 274 -6.76 7.19 -28.91
CA ARG A 274 -7.22 5.87 -28.40
C ARG A 274 -6.70 5.54 -27.02
N ILE A 275 -5.85 6.40 -26.47
CA ILE A 275 -5.41 6.30 -25.08
C ILE A 275 -6.15 7.34 -24.24
N PRO A 276 -7.27 6.95 -23.62
CA PRO A 276 -8.15 7.90 -22.92
C PRO A 276 -7.55 8.42 -21.62
N MET A 277 -6.56 7.70 -21.07
CA MET A 277 -5.94 8.07 -19.80
C MET A 277 -4.46 8.43 -20.00
N THR A 278 -4.12 9.67 -19.63
CA THR A 278 -2.73 10.14 -19.59
C THR A 278 -2.36 10.52 -18.17
N ILE A 279 -1.24 9.98 -17.70
CA ILE A 279 -0.72 10.16 -16.34
C ILE A 279 0.71 10.68 -16.41
N THR A 280 0.96 11.86 -15.87
CA THR A 280 2.30 12.43 -15.78
C THR A 280 2.91 12.10 -14.43
N MET A 281 4.05 11.41 -14.45
CA MET A 281 4.82 11.05 -13.27
C MET A 281 5.78 12.21 -12.92
N PRO A 282 5.75 12.71 -11.67
CA PRO A 282 6.63 13.80 -11.26
C PRO A 282 8.09 13.34 -11.20
N ALA A 283 9.00 14.24 -11.56
CA ALA A 283 10.43 14.05 -11.36
C ALA A 283 10.78 14.07 -9.85
N LEU A 284 11.96 13.55 -9.51
CA LEU A 284 12.38 13.47 -8.10
C LEU A 284 12.52 14.87 -7.44
N HIS A 285 12.89 15.89 -8.19
CA HIS A 285 13.00 17.26 -7.67
C HIS A 285 11.65 17.94 -7.43
N GLU A 286 10.57 17.41 -8.00
CA GLU A 286 9.18 17.86 -7.79
C GLU A 286 8.53 17.17 -6.59
N ARG A 287 9.19 16.15 -6.02
CA ARG A 287 8.72 15.44 -4.83
C ARG A 287 9.17 16.17 -3.56
N THR A 288 8.43 15.95 -2.47
CA THR A 288 8.78 16.54 -1.19
C THR A 288 10.10 15.97 -0.65
N ILE A 289 10.78 16.75 0.19
CA ILE A 289 12.01 16.30 0.87
C ILE A 289 11.74 15.04 1.71
N LYS A 290 10.57 14.96 2.34
CA LYS A 290 10.16 13.79 3.12
C LYS A 290 10.07 12.54 2.24
N GLU A 291 9.43 12.61 1.08
CA GLU A 291 9.35 11.49 0.14
C GLU A 291 10.73 11.06 -0.37
N ARG A 292 11.61 12.04 -0.63
CA ARG A 292 12.98 11.75 -1.03
C ARG A 292 13.76 11.07 0.10
N TYR A 293 13.56 11.48 1.34
CA TYR A 293 14.15 10.83 2.51
C TYR A 293 13.66 9.38 2.65
N GLU A 294 12.37 9.14 2.57
CA GLU A 294 11.78 7.79 2.63
C GLU A 294 12.33 6.87 1.51
N LEU A 295 12.56 7.42 0.30
CA LEU A 295 13.21 6.69 -0.79
C LEU A 295 14.66 6.31 -0.45
N ILE A 296 15.43 7.23 0.12
CA ILE A 296 16.81 6.97 0.54
C ILE A 296 16.86 5.91 1.63
N GLU A 297 16.02 6.01 2.64
CA GLU A 297 15.88 5.01 3.71
C GLU A 297 15.58 3.63 3.14
N LYS A 298 14.57 3.55 2.26
CA LYS A 298 14.21 2.30 1.59
C LYS A 298 15.38 1.70 0.81
N PHE A 299 16.18 2.50 0.13
CA PHE A 299 17.31 1.98 -0.64
C PHE A 299 18.44 1.50 0.25
N PHE A 300 18.77 2.20 1.34
CA PHE A 300 19.74 1.70 2.31
C PHE A 300 19.28 0.41 3.00
N ALA A 301 18.00 0.31 3.36
CA ALA A 301 17.42 -0.92 3.89
C ALA A 301 17.49 -2.08 2.88
N GLN A 302 17.25 -1.82 1.59
CA GLN A 302 17.40 -2.83 0.54
C GLN A 302 18.86 -3.29 0.37
N GLU A 303 19.82 -2.38 0.43
CA GLU A 303 21.24 -2.74 0.39
C GLU A 303 21.65 -3.53 1.62
N TYR A 304 21.19 -3.16 2.83
CA TYR A 304 21.41 -3.98 4.02
C TYR A 304 20.89 -5.41 3.84
N ASN A 305 19.65 -5.59 3.34
CA ASN A 305 19.06 -6.92 3.10
C ASN A 305 19.85 -7.78 2.10
N GLN A 306 20.63 -7.15 1.19
CA GLN A 306 21.48 -7.86 0.25
C GLN A 306 22.82 -8.30 0.87
N VAL A 307 23.42 -7.41 1.67
CA VAL A 307 24.77 -7.66 2.21
C VAL A 307 24.77 -8.26 3.61
N MET A 308 23.67 -8.12 4.36
CA MET A 308 23.47 -8.58 5.74
C MET A 308 24.59 -8.11 6.70
N ILE A 309 25.15 -6.94 6.44
CA ILE A 309 26.16 -6.27 7.28
C ILE A 309 25.59 -4.90 7.64
N PRO A 310 25.61 -4.49 8.93
CA PRO A 310 25.08 -3.19 9.35
C PRO A 310 25.71 -2.05 8.54
N ILE A 311 24.86 -1.12 8.09
CA ILE A 311 25.27 0.06 7.33
C ILE A 311 25.08 1.30 8.20
N GLN A 312 26.15 2.02 8.46
CA GLN A 312 26.18 3.25 9.24
C GLN A 312 26.40 4.43 8.30
N VAL A 313 25.40 5.30 8.19
CA VAL A 313 25.41 6.46 7.27
C VAL A 313 25.56 7.76 8.07
N HIS A 314 26.60 8.52 7.79
CA HIS A 314 26.81 9.82 8.42
C HIS A 314 25.76 10.84 7.95
N ASN A 315 25.24 11.67 8.85
CA ASN A 315 24.22 12.68 8.60
C ASN A 315 24.53 13.60 7.41
N LYS A 316 25.80 14.04 7.25
CA LYS A 316 26.20 14.86 6.10
C LYS A 316 26.01 14.14 4.76
N VAL A 317 26.14 12.82 4.72
CA VAL A 317 25.86 12.00 3.52
C VAL A 317 24.36 12.01 3.24
N MET A 318 23.54 11.82 4.26
CA MET A 318 22.09 11.87 4.12
C MET A 318 21.64 13.23 3.58
N ARG A 319 22.14 14.33 4.17
CA ARG A 319 21.86 15.70 3.71
C ARG A 319 22.31 15.92 2.26
N SER A 320 23.46 15.36 1.88
CA SER A 320 23.97 15.44 0.51
C SER A 320 23.05 14.71 -0.48
N LEU A 321 22.60 13.50 -0.14
CA LEU A 321 21.66 12.73 -0.95
C LEU A 321 20.28 13.38 -1.06
N LEU A 322 19.86 14.16 -0.06
CA LEU A 322 18.62 14.92 -0.08
C LEU A 322 18.69 16.15 -1.00
N SER A 323 19.88 16.76 -1.14
CA SER A 323 20.03 18.08 -1.76
C SER A 323 20.66 18.08 -3.15
N TYR A 324 21.44 17.03 -3.53
CA TYR A 324 22.13 17.04 -4.84
C TYR A 324 21.16 17.01 -6.03
N ASP A 325 21.61 17.50 -7.17
CA ASP A 325 20.85 17.47 -8.42
C ASP A 325 20.89 16.07 -9.04
N CYS A 326 19.82 15.32 -8.84
CA CYS A 326 19.67 13.93 -9.27
C CYS A 326 18.91 13.88 -10.60
N LYS A 327 19.60 14.18 -11.71
CA LYS A 327 18.99 14.26 -13.06
C LYS A 327 18.38 12.95 -13.55
N GLY A 328 18.97 11.83 -13.18
CA GLY A 328 18.46 10.49 -13.49
C GLY A 328 17.39 9.99 -12.50
N ASN A 329 16.84 10.89 -11.68
CA ASN A 329 15.72 10.64 -10.79
C ASN A 329 15.96 9.47 -9.79
N ILE A 330 14.90 8.70 -9.50
CA ILE A 330 14.94 7.60 -8.52
C ILE A 330 15.92 6.49 -8.96
N GLY A 331 16.02 6.25 -10.27
CA GLY A 331 16.96 5.27 -10.81
C GLY A 331 18.42 5.62 -10.49
N GLN A 332 18.80 6.89 -10.69
CA GLN A 332 20.13 7.38 -10.33
C GLN A 332 20.33 7.36 -8.82
N LEU A 333 19.37 7.85 -8.03
CA LEU A 333 19.46 7.85 -6.58
C LEU A 333 19.73 6.45 -6.02
N LYS A 334 19.03 5.43 -6.53
CA LYS A 334 19.25 4.03 -6.16
C LYS A 334 20.65 3.54 -6.56
N ALA A 335 21.10 3.87 -7.77
CA ALA A 335 22.45 3.48 -8.24
C ALA A 335 23.56 4.16 -7.41
N ASP A 336 23.41 5.44 -7.10
CA ASP A 336 24.35 6.21 -6.28
C ASP A 336 24.45 5.63 -4.87
N ILE A 337 23.32 5.32 -4.21
CA ILE A 337 23.32 4.67 -2.89
C ILE A 337 24.00 3.31 -2.92
N ARG A 338 23.73 2.49 -3.93
CA ARG A 338 24.37 1.19 -4.10
C ARG A 338 25.89 1.31 -4.25
N LEU A 339 26.34 2.30 -5.01
CA LEU A 339 27.77 2.55 -5.20
C LEU A 339 28.43 3.05 -3.91
N LEU A 340 27.74 3.90 -3.12
CA LEU A 340 28.22 4.31 -1.81
C LEU A 340 28.35 3.12 -0.86
N CYS A 341 27.38 2.20 -0.84
CA CYS A 341 27.45 0.98 -0.05
C CYS A 341 28.60 0.08 -0.48
N ALA A 342 28.83 -0.07 -1.79
CA ALA A 342 29.93 -0.86 -2.32
C ALA A 342 31.31 -0.28 -1.93
N ASN A 343 31.49 1.04 -2.05
CA ASN A 343 32.72 1.73 -1.64
C ASN A 343 32.92 1.65 -0.13
N GLY A 344 31.87 1.88 0.66
CA GLY A 344 31.93 1.74 2.11
C GLY A 344 32.27 0.31 2.56
N PHE A 345 31.71 -0.70 1.89
CA PHE A 345 32.05 -2.11 2.13
C PHE A 345 33.53 -2.39 1.91
N LEU A 346 34.08 -1.93 0.76
CA LEU A 346 35.49 -2.11 0.45
C LEU A 346 36.39 -1.45 1.51
N GLU A 347 36.08 -0.19 1.87
CA GLU A 347 36.86 0.55 2.88
C GLU A 347 36.77 -0.13 4.26
N SER A 348 35.59 -0.60 4.67
CA SER A 348 35.41 -1.30 5.94
C SER A 348 36.17 -2.61 6.01
N LYS A 349 36.19 -3.38 4.92
CA LYS A 349 37.01 -4.60 4.83
C LYS A 349 38.52 -4.32 4.91
N MET A 350 38.99 -3.25 4.28
CA MET A 350 40.42 -2.87 4.35
C MET A 350 40.84 -2.41 5.76
N LYS A 351 39.93 -1.79 6.51
CA LYS A 351 40.16 -1.28 7.87
C LYS A 351 39.78 -2.28 8.98
N GLY A 352 39.22 -3.44 8.63
CA GLY A 352 38.80 -4.48 9.59
C GLY A 352 37.56 -4.11 10.43
N TYR A 353 36.64 -3.31 9.88
CA TYR A 353 35.40 -2.98 10.56
C TYR A 353 34.32 -4.05 10.29
N ASP A 354 33.50 -4.32 11.29
CA ASP A 354 32.38 -5.26 11.20
C ASP A 354 31.11 -4.62 10.61
N GLU A 355 31.11 -3.32 10.38
CA GLU A 355 30.00 -2.52 9.80
C GLU A 355 30.47 -1.74 8.57
N ILE A 356 29.55 -1.46 7.65
CA ILE A 356 29.80 -0.60 6.49
C ILE A 356 29.61 0.86 6.90
N ARG A 357 30.71 1.64 6.88
CA ARG A 357 30.67 3.06 7.23
C ARG A 357 30.62 3.93 5.98
N ILE A 358 29.54 4.71 5.85
CA ILE A 358 29.37 5.65 4.74
C ILE A 358 29.57 7.07 5.26
N THR A 359 30.74 7.63 4.95
CA THR A 359 31.16 8.98 5.39
C THR A 359 31.33 9.90 4.19
N THR A 360 31.56 11.17 4.43
CA THR A 360 31.77 12.16 3.35
C THR A 360 33.02 11.91 2.51
N SER A 361 33.99 11.12 2.99
CA SER A 361 35.21 10.77 2.27
C SER A 361 35.00 9.90 1.04
N ILE A 362 33.90 9.13 1.01
CA ILE A 362 33.56 8.24 -0.12
C ILE A 362 32.51 8.83 -1.05
N LEU A 363 32.04 10.05 -0.79
CA LEU A 363 31.07 10.74 -1.65
C LEU A 363 31.69 11.06 -3.00
N GLN A 364 30.93 10.80 -4.06
CA GLN A 364 31.27 11.28 -5.40
C GLN A 364 31.03 12.80 -5.50
N ASP A 365 31.78 13.48 -6.37
CA ASP A 365 31.74 14.94 -6.53
C ASP A 365 30.33 15.49 -6.77
N HIS A 366 29.53 14.81 -7.61
CA HIS A 366 28.18 15.29 -7.92
C HIS A 366 27.24 15.20 -6.71
N ILE A 367 27.41 14.21 -5.84
CA ILE A 367 26.65 14.08 -4.59
C ILE A 367 27.18 15.10 -3.57
N TYR A 368 28.51 15.19 -3.43
CA TYR A 368 29.13 16.14 -2.49
C TYR A 368 28.71 17.60 -2.74
N ARG A 369 28.53 18.00 -4.00
CA ARG A 369 28.01 19.32 -4.37
C ARG A 369 26.64 19.63 -3.77
N GLY A 370 25.86 18.64 -3.41
CA GLY A 370 24.60 18.83 -2.68
C GLY A 370 24.77 19.60 -1.37
N LEU A 371 25.88 19.37 -0.65
CA LEU A 371 26.19 20.08 0.59
C LEU A 371 26.43 21.59 0.42
N LEU A 372 26.72 22.03 -0.80
CA LEU A 372 26.98 23.44 -1.12
C LEU A 372 25.69 24.22 -1.43
N ASN A 373 24.54 23.56 -1.54
CA ASN A 373 23.27 24.21 -1.82
C ASN A 373 22.62 24.71 -0.52
N ALA A 374 22.90 25.96 -0.18
CA ALA A 374 22.45 26.58 1.07
C ALA A 374 20.92 26.63 1.20
N GLU A 375 20.18 26.90 0.12
CA GLU A 375 18.72 26.98 0.14
C GLU A 375 18.09 25.61 0.48
N LYS A 376 18.52 24.55 -0.20
CA LYS A 376 18.06 23.19 0.09
C LYS A 376 18.47 22.72 1.49
N MET A 377 19.63 23.14 1.99
CA MET A 377 20.08 22.83 3.34
C MET A 377 19.15 23.44 4.40
N GLN A 378 18.75 24.70 4.24
CA GLN A 378 17.79 25.35 5.14
C GLN A 378 16.41 24.67 5.07
N GLU A 379 15.98 24.29 3.89
CA GLU A 379 14.72 23.58 3.70
C GLU A 379 14.75 22.19 4.39
N ILE A 380 15.87 21.46 4.29
CA ILE A 380 16.07 20.17 4.97
C ILE A 380 16.03 20.34 6.49
N GLU A 381 16.74 21.33 7.02
CA GLU A 381 16.75 21.62 8.46
C GLU A 381 15.36 21.94 9.01
N LYS A 382 14.55 22.67 8.26
CA LYS A 382 13.20 23.04 8.66
C LYS A 382 12.23 21.84 8.62
N ASN A 383 12.32 20.97 7.62
CA ASN A 383 11.34 19.92 7.37
C ASN A 383 11.77 18.54 7.89
N LEU A 384 13.07 18.33 8.11
CA LEU A 384 13.66 17.06 8.55
C LEU A 384 14.82 17.33 9.51
N PRO A 385 14.56 17.55 10.82
CA PRO A 385 15.61 17.72 11.79
C PRO A 385 16.37 16.40 12.00
N LEU A 386 17.44 16.22 11.22
CA LEU A 386 18.36 15.09 11.35
C LEU A 386 19.31 15.38 12.51
N HIS A 387 18.96 14.94 13.73
CA HIS A 387 19.72 15.22 14.96
C HIS A 387 20.83 14.21 15.23
N GLU A 388 20.73 13.01 14.68
CA GLU A 388 21.71 11.95 14.89
C GLU A 388 22.93 12.15 13.99
N GLU A 389 24.14 11.94 14.51
CA GLU A 389 25.36 12.03 13.73
C GLU A 389 25.44 10.92 12.67
N TYR A 390 24.92 9.73 13.01
CA TYR A 390 24.87 8.56 12.14
C TYR A 390 23.49 7.91 12.17
N ILE A 391 23.05 7.41 11.02
CA ILE A 391 21.85 6.59 10.86
C ILE A 391 22.30 5.16 10.63
N LEU A 392 21.75 4.21 11.39
CA LEU A 392 22.10 2.79 11.33
C LEU A 392 21.00 2.00 10.62
N TYR A 393 21.40 1.22 9.62
CA TYR A 393 20.55 0.23 8.95
C TYR A 393 21.05 -1.17 9.32
N ASP A 394 20.23 -1.95 10.00
CA ASP A 394 20.53 -3.30 10.49
C ASP A 394 19.28 -4.21 10.44
N GLN A 395 19.32 -5.35 11.09
CA GLN A 395 18.23 -6.32 11.12
C GLN A 395 16.92 -5.71 11.62
N THR A 396 16.97 -4.77 12.53
CA THR A 396 15.78 -4.09 13.06
C THR A 396 15.11 -3.15 12.05
N THR A 397 15.89 -2.62 11.11
CA THR A 397 15.39 -1.80 9.98
C THR A 397 14.85 -2.64 8.82
N SER A 398 15.24 -3.90 8.72
CA SER A 398 14.85 -4.78 7.61
C SER A 398 13.57 -5.58 7.87
N GLU A 399 13.22 -5.79 9.14
CA GLU A 399 11.99 -6.50 9.55
C GLU A 399 10.74 -5.63 9.41
N GLU A 400 10.88 -4.32 9.19
CA GLU A 400 9.78 -3.47 8.79
C GLU A 400 9.34 -3.83 7.36
N ASN A 401 8.55 -4.91 7.24
CA ASN A 401 7.65 -5.07 6.13
C ASN A 401 6.79 -3.80 6.08
N TYR A 402 6.80 -3.12 4.95
CA TYR A 402 6.11 -1.86 4.65
C TYR A 402 4.58 -1.97 4.74
N ASP A 403 4.04 -2.77 5.67
CA ASP A 403 2.60 -2.99 5.83
C ASP A 403 1.93 -2.09 6.85
N GLU A 404 2.67 -1.25 7.58
CA GLU A 404 2.03 -0.35 8.52
C GLU A 404 2.40 1.12 8.28
N LYS A 405 1.41 1.88 7.84
CA LYS A 405 1.45 3.35 7.66
C LYS A 405 1.59 4.14 8.97
N PHE A 406 1.66 3.45 10.09
CA PHE A 406 1.95 4.04 11.39
C PHE A 406 3.16 3.29 11.95
N SER A 407 4.31 3.94 11.87
CA SER A 407 5.46 3.57 12.70
C SER A 407 4.94 3.47 14.14
N ASP A 408 4.79 2.26 14.64
CA ASP A 408 4.43 2.06 16.03
C ASP A 408 5.50 2.75 16.85
N ILE A 409 5.10 3.76 17.62
CA ILE A 409 6.00 4.54 18.46
C ILE A 409 6.89 3.61 19.31
N TYR A 410 6.41 2.42 19.65
CA TYR A 410 7.13 1.40 20.39
C TYR A 410 8.25 0.75 19.57
N HIS A 411 8.04 0.51 18.27
CA HIS A 411 9.10 0.04 17.37
C HIS A 411 10.20 1.10 17.22
N GLU A 412 9.80 2.35 17.09
CA GLU A 412 10.75 3.46 17.00
C GLU A 412 11.51 3.69 18.31
N ILE A 413 10.83 3.58 19.45
CA ILE A 413 11.45 3.62 20.79
C ILE A 413 12.42 2.44 20.96
N SER A 414 12.01 1.22 20.61
CA SER A 414 12.85 0.02 20.71
C SER A 414 14.09 0.13 19.82
N ARG A 415 13.94 0.60 18.60
CA ARG A 415 15.05 0.87 17.66
C ARG A 415 16.03 1.89 18.23
N LYS A 416 15.52 3.00 18.78
CA LYS A 416 16.35 4.05 19.41
C LYS A 416 17.07 3.52 20.65
N LEU A 417 16.41 2.74 21.50
CA LEU A 417 17.02 2.11 22.69
C LEU A 417 18.20 1.21 22.30
N ILE A 418 17.98 0.28 21.38
CA ILE A 418 19.05 -0.61 20.88
C ILE A 418 20.17 0.20 20.24
N GLY A 419 19.85 1.26 19.50
CA GLY A 419 20.84 2.17 18.93
C GLY A 419 21.69 2.90 19.97
N TYR A 420 21.11 3.33 21.09
CA TYR A 420 21.84 3.98 22.19
C TYR A 420 22.70 2.98 22.98
N GLU A 421 22.19 1.78 23.27
CA GLU A 421 22.96 0.69 23.91
C GLU A 421 24.19 0.30 23.08
N ARG A 422 24.05 0.14 21.77
CA ARG A 422 25.16 -0.16 20.87
C ARG A 422 26.21 0.95 20.79
N ARG A 423 25.83 2.21 21.05
CA ARG A 423 26.73 3.36 21.11
C ARG A 423 27.41 3.52 22.45
N GLY A 424 27.17 2.62 23.40
CA GLY A 424 27.80 2.61 24.72
C GLY A 424 27.20 3.61 25.70
N TYR A 425 26.02 4.17 25.43
CA TYR A 425 25.30 5.00 26.38
C TYR A 425 24.77 4.13 27.53
N SER A 426 24.80 4.69 28.76
CA SER A 426 24.16 4.03 29.89
C SER A 426 22.65 3.99 29.74
N ILE A 427 21.98 3.01 30.35
CA ILE A 427 20.52 2.88 30.32
C ILE A 427 19.82 4.18 30.78
N ALA A 428 20.41 4.90 31.73
CA ALA A 428 19.88 6.17 32.25
C ALA A 428 19.94 7.28 31.16
N GLU A 429 21.02 7.36 30.41
CA GLU A 429 21.18 8.34 29.32
C GLU A 429 20.26 7.99 28.16
N ALA A 430 20.19 6.73 27.75
CA ALA A 430 19.28 6.24 26.71
C ALA A 430 17.82 6.57 27.06
N ASN A 431 17.41 6.30 28.30
CA ASN A 431 16.07 6.63 28.78
C ASN A 431 15.78 8.14 28.74
N SER A 432 16.78 9.00 29.02
CA SER A 432 16.60 10.45 28.96
C SER A 432 16.36 10.95 27.51
N PHE A 433 17.08 10.38 26.54
CA PHE A 433 16.89 10.70 25.11
C PHE A 433 15.54 10.21 24.60
N ILE A 434 15.14 9.01 24.99
CA ILE A 434 13.83 8.45 24.61
C ILE A 434 12.68 9.24 25.23
N ARG A 435 12.79 9.67 26.48
CA ARG A 435 11.79 10.53 27.11
C ARG A 435 11.58 11.82 26.31
N ARG A 436 12.67 12.51 25.95
CA ARG A 436 12.60 13.74 25.13
C ARG A 436 11.98 13.49 23.77
N TYR A 437 12.29 12.35 23.15
CA TYR A 437 11.69 11.95 21.88
C TYR A 437 10.18 11.72 21.99
N ILE A 438 9.73 11.01 23.05
CA ILE A 438 8.29 10.80 23.31
C ILE A 438 7.58 12.12 23.55
N GLU A 439 8.17 13.03 24.33
CA GLU A 439 7.61 14.36 24.61
C GLU A 439 7.43 15.16 23.32
N GLN A 440 8.43 15.21 22.44
CA GLN A 440 8.35 15.89 21.16
C GLN A 440 7.31 15.25 20.21
N TYR A 441 7.25 13.92 20.18
CA TYR A 441 6.26 13.19 19.38
C TYR A 441 4.84 13.48 19.88
N MET A 442 4.62 13.49 21.18
CA MET A 442 3.33 13.81 21.80
C MET A 442 2.92 15.27 21.57
N GLU A 443 3.87 16.23 21.63
CA GLU A 443 3.63 17.62 21.24
C GLU A 443 3.19 17.74 19.78
N THR A 444 3.90 17.08 18.87
CA THR A 444 3.56 17.10 17.44
C THR A 444 2.18 16.51 17.16
N LEU A 445 1.80 15.42 17.85
CA LEU A 445 0.45 14.85 17.78
C LEU A 445 -0.60 15.79 18.38
N SER A 446 -0.29 16.40 19.50
CA SER A 446 -1.18 17.33 20.20
C SER A 446 -1.49 18.58 19.38
N ASP A 447 -0.48 19.16 18.73
CA ASP A 447 -0.65 20.35 17.88
C ASP A 447 -1.51 20.04 16.65
N ARG A 448 -1.41 18.84 16.12
CA ARG A 448 -2.29 18.37 15.02
C ARG A 448 -3.74 18.14 15.45
N ILE A 449 -4.00 17.81 16.72
CA ILE A 449 -5.34 17.51 17.25
C ILE A 449 -6.05 18.78 17.76
N THR A 450 -5.32 19.86 18.08
CA THR A 450 -5.92 21.07 18.69
C THR A 450 -6.37 22.12 17.70
N ASP A 451 -5.96 22.06 16.42
CA ASP A 451 -6.25 23.09 15.44
C ASP A 451 -7.52 22.91 14.61
N GLU A 452 -8.23 21.74 14.71
CA GLU A 452 -9.47 21.54 13.92
C GLU A 452 -10.54 20.77 14.69
N HIS A 453 -11.73 21.34 14.71
CA HIS A 453 -12.95 20.78 15.32
C HIS A 453 -13.53 19.53 14.58
N GLU A 454 -12.83 18.99 13.58
CA GLU A 454 -13.27 17.88 12.72
C GLU A 454 -12.60 16.52 13.00
N ASP A 455 -11.74 16.40 14.02
CA ASP A 455 -10.78 15.27 14.09
C ASP A 455 -11.16 14.07 14.95
N MET A 456 -12.40 13.97 15.45
CA MET A 456 -12.86 12.71 16.10
C MET A 456 -12.93 11.55 15.10
N ASP A 457 -13.25 11.82 13.85
CA ASP A 457 -13.24 10.80 12.78
C ASP A 457 -11.84 10.31 12.41
N MET A 458 -10.82 11.15 12.56
CA MET A 458 -9.42 10.74 12.39
C MET A 458 -8.93 9.92 13.59
N LEU A 459 -9.31 10.31 14.80
CA LEU A 459 -8.96 9.60 16.03
C LEU A 459 -9.54 8.16 16.03
N HIS A 460 -10.77 8.00 15.55
CA HIS A 460 -11.44 6.70 15.43
C HIS A 460 -10.88 5.80 14.31
N LYS A 461 -10.13 6.36 13.35
CA LYS A 461 -9.36 5.58 12.35
C LYS A 461 -8.08 4.99 12.94
N ILE A 462 -7.54 5.60 13.99
CA ILE A 462 -6.28 5.21 14.64
C ILE A 462 -6.55 4.32 15.86
N ILE A 463 -7.59 4.65 16.63
CA ILE A 463 -7.95 3.94 17.86
C ILE A 463 -9.35 3.35 17.72
N PRO A 464 -9.53 2.03 17.86
CA PRO A 464 -10.85 1.43 17.85
C PRO A 464 -11.75 2.07 18.90
N ILE A 465 -12.94 2.51 18.50
CA ILE A 465 -13.87 3.29 19.32
C ILE A 465 -14.17 2.65 20.69
N HIS A 466 -14.25 1.31 20.72
CA HIS A 466 -14.50 0.56 21.95
C HIS A 466 -13.31 0.62 22.93
N ILE A 467 -12.07 0.73 22.44
CA ILE A 467 -10.87 0.91 23.27
C ILE A 467 -10.84 2.34 23.81
N TYR A 468 -11.12 3.33 22.99
CA TYR A 468 -11.18 4.72 23.42
C TYR A 468 -12.20 4.93 24.54
N HIS A 469 -13.43 4.43 24.37
CA HIS A 469 -14.46 4.51 25.40
C HIS A 469 -14.11 3.73 26.67
N ALA A 470 -13.47 2.56 26.56
CA ALA A 470 -13.03 1.81 27.73
C ALA A 470 -11.99 2.59 28.55
N VAL A 471 -11.06 3.26 27.90
CA VAL A 471 -10.05 4.10 28.54
C VAL A 471 -10.67 5.36 29.14
N GLU A 472 -11.61 6.00 28.44
CA GLU A 472 -12.34 7.17 28.95
C GLU A 472 -13.10 6.84 30.23
N VAL A 473 -13.81 5.71 30.27
CA VAL A 473 -14.50 5.23 31.47
C VAL A 473 -13.51 4.91 32.60
N ALA A 474 -12.38 4.26 32.29
CA ALA A 474 -11.36 3.93 33.27
C ALA A 474 -10.71 5.19 33.88
N LEU A 475 -10.43 6.20 33.07
CA LEU A 475 -9.90 7.48 33.52
C LEU A 475 -10.91 8.25 34.36
N SER A 476 -12.19 8.29 33.99
CA SER A 476 -13.25 8.93 34.79
C SER A 476 -13.39 8.29 36.18
N LEU A 477 -13.28 6.97 36.28
CA LEU A 477 -13.24 6.26 37.56
C LEU A 477 -11.98 6.58 38.36
N ALA A 478 -10.84 6.72 37.72
CA ALA A 478 -9.59 7.11 38.35
C ALA A 478 -9.64 8.57 38.84
N GLU A 479 -10.21 9.51 38.10
CA GLU A 479 -10.44 10.90 38.51
C GLU A 479 -11.26 10.99 39.79
N GLN A 480 -12.36 10.23 39.88
CA GLN A 480 -13.19 10.17 41.08
C GLN A 480 -12.45 9.65 42.31
N ARG A 481 -11.54 8.66 42.13
CA ARG A 481 -10.80 8.06 43.24
C ARG A 481 -9.57 8.85 43.67
N LEU A 482 -8.93 9.52 42.70
CA LEU A 482 -7.66 10.25 42.94
C LEU A 482 -7.88 11.74 43.17
N SER A 483 -9.12 12.23 43.06
CA SER A 483 -9.48 13.66 43.14
C SER A 483 -8.62 14.54 42.23
N CYS A 484 -8.32 14.07 41.03
CA CYS A 484 -7.54 14.78 39.99
C CYS A 484 -8.31 14.81 38.70
N HIS A 485 -7.92 15.64 37.75
CA HIS A 485 -8.50 15.70 36.43
C HIS A 485 -7.44 15.33 35.38
N PHE A 486 -7.76 14.39 34.47
CA PHE A 486 -6.89 14.01 33.37
C PHE A 486 -7.27 14.77 32.10
N SER A 487 -6.29 15.33 31.44
CA SER A 487 -6.52 16.01 30.17
C SER A 487 -6.94 15.03 29.06
N LYS A 488 -7.68 15.52 28.05
CA LYS A 488 -8.06 14.73 26.88
C LYS A 488 -6.83 14.10 26.18
N LYS A 489 -5.67 14.76 26.25
CA LYS A 489 -4.37 14.28 25.76
C LYS A 489 -3.93 12.97 26.43
N ILE A 490 -4.13 12.86 27.73
CA ILE A 490 -3.81 11.64 28.51
C ILE A 490 -4.76 10.50 28.11
N CYS A 491 -6.03 10.80 27.88
CA CYS A 491 -7.00 9.82 27.42
C CYS A 491 -6.60 9.22 26.05
N VAL A 492 -6.25 10.07 25.09
CA VAL A 492 -5.77 9.65 23.76
C VAL A 492 -4.51 8.81 23.85
N ALA A 493 -3.52 9.27 24.61
CA ALA A 493 -2.25 8.55 24.79
C ALA A 493 -2.45 7.16 25.41
N MET A 494 -3.30 7.04 26.45
CA MET A 494 -3.62 5.74 27.06
C MET A 494 -4.42 4.85 26.11
N ALA A 495 -5.34 5.40 25.34
CA ALA A 495 -6.12 4.63 24.39
C ALA A 495 -5.25 4.08 23.24
N MET A 496 -4.30 4.85 22.74
CA MET A 496 -3.27 4.38 21.79
C MET A 496 -2.44 3.24 22.40
N HIS A 497 -2.01 3.40 23.65
CA HIS A 497 -1.23 2.39 24.35
C HIS A 497 -2.00 1.06 24.52
N VAL A 498 -3.26 1.13 24.94
CA VAL A 498 -4.12 -0.05 25.09
C VAL A 498 -4.44 -0.70 23.74
N SER A 499 -4.61 0.09 22.68
CA SER A 499 -4.82 -0.40 21.32
C SER A 499 -3.61 -1.22 20.83
N ALA A 500 -2.41 -0.68 20.97
CA ALA A 500 -1.18 -1.36 20.59
C ALA A 500 -0.99 -2.70 21.36
N ILE A 501 -1.26 -2.73 22.66
CA ILE A 501 -1.21 -3.97 23.46
C ILE A 501 -2.27 -4.98 23.00
N ALA A 502 -3.47 -4.51 22.63
CA ALA A 502 -4.56 -5.38 22.18
C ALA A 502 -4.28 -6.01 20.80
N GLU A 503 -3.59 -5.29 19.92
CA GLU A 503 -3.18 -5.78 18.60
C GLU A 503 -2.03 -6.79 18.69
N HIS A 504 -1.01 -6.53 19.51
CA HIS A 504 0.09 -7.48 19.74
C HIS A 504 -0.35 -8.81 20.36
N LYS A 505 -1.46 -8.87 21.07
CA LYS A 505 -2.00 -10.15 21.59
C LYS A 505 -2.54 -11.09 20.51
N ARG A 506 -2.71 -10.63 19.28
CA ARG A 506 -3.20 -11.47 18.18
C ARG A 506 -2.10 -12.25 17.46
N ASP A 507 -0.84 -11.82 17.51
CA ASP A 507 0.23 -12.34 16.63
C ASP A 507 1.40 -13.06 17.32
N THR A 508 1.50 -13.11 18.66
CA THR A 508 2.64 -13.77 19.32
C THR A 508 2.26 -14.62 20.53
N TYR A 509 2.43 -15.92 20.36
CA TYR A 509 2.44 -16.94 21.42
C TYR A 509 3.84 -17.07 22.03
N GLU A 510 4.50 -15.99 22.39
CA GLU A 510 5.67 -16.01 23.27
C GLU A 510 5.99 -14.57 23.70
N ILE A 511 5.32 -14.10 24.73
CA ILE A 511 5.69 -12.84 25.40
C ILE A 511 6.34 -13.16 26.72
N ASN A 512 7.59 -12.71 26.83
CA ASN A 512 8.45 -12.70 28.01
C ASN A 512 7.69 -12.54 29.33
N ASP A 513 7.88 -13.49 30.25
CA ASP A 513 7.37 -13.53 31.64
C ASP A 513 7.56 -12.21 32.42
N GLY A 514 8.49 -11.35 32.00
CA GLY A 514 8.79 -10.07 32.63
C GLY A 514 7.65 -9.05 32.54
N ILE A 515 6.97 -8.93 31.40
CA ILE A 515 5.87 -7.96 31.20
C ILE A 515 4.62 -8.39 31.96
N TYR A 516 4.32 -9.69 31.98
CA TYR A 516 3.22 -10.22 32.80
C TYR A 516 3.47 -10.03 34.31
N LYS A 517 4.72 -10.11 34.74
CA LYS A 517 5.10 -9.89 36.14
C LYS A 517 4.89 -8.43 36.55
N VAL A 518 5.30 -7.51 35.68
CA VAL A 518 5.10 -6.06 35.89
C VAL A 518 3.61 -5.67 35.84
N MET A 519 2.84 -6.17 34.87
CA MET A 519 1.39 -5.93 34.80
C MET A 519 0.65 -6.53 36.01
N ARG A 520 1.04 -7.72 36.46
CA ARG A 520 0.45 -8.37 37.64
C ARG A 520 0.81 -7.62 38.93
N GLU A 521 2.00 -7.10 39.03
CA GLU A 521 2.41 -6.24 40.16
C GLU A 521 1.68 -4.90 40.17
N ILE A 522 1.48 -4.27 39.00
CA ILE A 522 0.68 -3.05 38.87
C ILE A 522 -0.78 -3.31 39.25
N LEU A 523 -1.40 -4.38 38.76
CA LEU A 523 -2.78 -4.75 39.07
C LEU A 523 -2.99 -5.21 40.51
N MET A 524 -2.02 -5.96 41.10
CA MET A 524 -2.09 -6.39 42.50
C MET A 524 -1.85 -5.23 43.46
N ASN A 525 -1.03 -4.27 43.10
CA ASN A 525 -0.69 -3.12 43.92
C ASN A 525 -1.69 -1.96 43.86
N MET A 526 -2.64 -1.96 42.90
CA MET A 526 -3.78 -1.03 42.86
C MET A 526 -4.71 -1.13 44.10
N ARG A 527 -4.43 -2.05 45.03
CA ARG A 527 -5.12 -2.12 46.34
C ARG A 527 -4.56 -1.19 47.41
N GLN A 528 -3.47 -0.44 47.16
CA GLN A 528 -2.91 0.54 48.11
C GLN A 528 -2.65 1.89 47.39
N PRO A 529 -3.63 2.82 47.37
CA PRO A 529 -3.55 4.06 46.59
C PRO A 529 -2.49 5.05 47.04
N GLU A 530 -2.06 5.01 48.30
CA GLU A 530 -1.17 6.03 48.88
C GLU A 530 0.30 5.95 48.41
N LYS A 531 0.76 4.79 47.94
CA LYS A 531 2.15 4.61 47.46
C LYS A 531 2.36 5.01 46.00
N TYR A 532 1.29 5.14 45.22
CA TYR A 532 1.38 5.39 43.77
C TYR A 532 1.08 6.82 43.35
N ALA A 533 0.50 7.65 44.20
CA ALA A 533 0.45 9.09 43.96
C ALA A 533 1.87 9.69 43.81
N ILE A 534 2.88 9.08 44.44
CA ILE A 534 4.29 9.47 44.32
C ILE A 534 4.89 8.93 43.02
N PHE A 535 4.54 7.71 42.56
CA PHE A 535 5.04 7.09 41.34
C PHE A 535 4.53 7.83 40.09
N TRP A 536 3.26 8.23 40.05
CA TRP A 536 2.67 9.00 38.97
C TRP A 536 3.14 10.46 38.93
N LYS A 537 3.45 11.03 40.08
CA LYS A 537 3.95 12.40 40.19
C LYS A 537 5.43 12.54 39.78
N TRP A 538 6.21 11.44 39.77
CA TRP A 538 7.65 11.45 39.45
C TRP A 538 8.01 10.78 38.14
N ASN A 539 7.11 10.01 37.53
CA ASN A 539 7.40 9.29 36.27
C ASN A 539 6.64 9.79 35.04
N TRP A 540 5.78 10.82 35.18
CA TRP A 540 5.00 11.39 34.08
C TRP A 540 4.96 12.93 34.07
N ILE A 541 5.93 13.60 34.71
CA ILE A 541 6.24 15.03 34.56
C ILE A 541 7.62 15.17 33.95
#